data_8e00a16cb2298c0b70fc98238ad282f6
#
_entry.id   8e00a16cb2298c0b70fc98238ad282f6
#
_cell.length_a   1.000
_cell.length_b   1.000
_cell.length_c   1.000
_cell.angle_alpha   90.00
_cell.angle_beta   90.00
_cell.angle_gamma   90.00
#
_symmetry.space_group_name_H-M   'P 1'
#
loop_
_entity.id
_entity.type
_entity.pdbx_description
1 polymer ?
#
loop_
_entity_poly.entity_id
_entity_poly.type
_entity_poly.pdbx_seq_one_letter_code
_entity_poly.pdbx_strand_id
1 'polypeptide(L)'
;MTPAEFTARSAEYLETLRREGRSPHTLAACRRDLAQLAKLLPEHAEPLSRHDFAAALKKLSQSGASERSMARKLSVWRRYADYLVRHGLLDANPAGRLKAPKLPQLLPKAVDAEPLNALFDRAACDNALDVRDLALFELLYGSGLRVAEAQALDMADVLIE
;
A
#
# COMPACT_ATOMS: atom_id res chain seq x y z
N MET A 1 9.81 25.56 4.67
CA MET A 1 8.51 25.13 4.07
C MET A 1 7.50 24.95 5.21
N THR A 2 6.38 25.63 5.12
CA THR A 2 5.27 25.52 6.06
C THR A 2 4.42 24.26 5.83
N PRO A 3 3.58 23.83 6.80
CA PRO A 3 2.64 22.73 6.60
C PRO A 3 1.71 22.91 5.40
N ALA A 4 1.23 24.13 5.17
CA ALA A 4 0.36 24.46 4.04
C ALA A 4 1.07 24.28 2.69
N GLU A 5 2.29 24.81 2.56
CA GLU A 5 3.12 24.64 1.35
C GLU A 5 3.46 23.17 1.10
N PHE A 6 3.81 22.43 2.16
CA PHE A 6 4.08 20.99 2.07
C PHE A 6 2.88 20.23 1.49
N THR A 7 1.69 20.58 1.96
CA THR A 7 0.45 19.94 1.49
C THR A 7 0.13 20.30 0.03
N ALA A 8 0.25 21.57 -0.34
CA ALA A 8 -0.06 22.04 -1.69
C ALA A 8 0.78 21.34 -2.77
N ARG A 9 2.04 21.03 -2.48
CA ARG A 9 2.95 20.35 -3.43
C ARG A 9 2.75 18.84 -3.55
N SER A 10 1.86 18.26 -2.78
CA SER A 10 1.57 16.81 -2.85
C SER A 10 1.03 16.36 -4.22
N ALA A 11 0.30 17.25 -4.92
CA ALA A 11 -0.22 16.97 -6.25
C ALA A 11 0.90 16.84 -7.30
N GLU A 12 1.95 17.67 -7.24
CA GLU A 12 3.12 17.60 -8.12
C GLU A 12 3.88 16.27 -7.94
N TYR A 13 4.03 15.85 -6.70
CA TYR A 13 4.64 14.56 -6.37
C TYR A 13 3.84 13.38 -6.93
N LEU A 14 2.52 13.39 -6.77
CA LEU A 14 1.66 12.34 -7.32
C LEU A 14 1.74 12.27 -8.84
N GLU A 15 1.84 13.41 -9.51
CA GLU A 15 2.02 13.45 -10.96
C GLU A 15 3.38 12.89 -11.38
N THR A 16 4.44 13.15 -10.59
CA THR A 16 5.76 12.54 -10.82
C THR A 16 5.68 11.02 -10.70
N LEU A 17 5.03 10.49 -9.66
CA LEU A 17 4.84 9.05 -9.48
C LEU A 17 4.03 8.44 -10.64
N ARG A 18 3.05 9.17 -11.18
CA ARG A 18 2.27 8.74 -12.34
C ARG A 18 3.15 8.60 -13.58
N ARG A 19 4.03 9.58 -13.83
CA ARG A 19 5.01 9.55 -14.94
C ARG A 19 6.04 8.43 -14.78
N GLU A 20 6.36 8.06 -13.56
CA GLU A 20 7.21 6.90 -13.24
C GLU A 20 6.51 5.54 -13.47
N GLY A 21 5.28 5.51 -13.94
CA GLY A 21 4.54 4.28 -14.20
C GLY A 21 3.99 3.59 -12.95
N ARG A 22 3.82 4.30 -11.84
CA ARG A 22 3.22 3.71 -10.63
C ARG A 22 1.76 3.37 -10.87
N SER A 23 1.33 2.20 -10.36
CA SER A 23 -0.03 1.72 -10.55
C SER A 23 -1.08 2.70 -9.99
N PRO A 24 -2.30 2.75 -10.58
CA PRO A 24 -3.39 3.59 -10.06
C PRO A 24 -3.71 3.35 -8.58
N HIS A 25 -3.62 2.09 -8.13
CA HIS A 25 -3.81 1.73 -6.73
C HIS A 25 -2.75 2.33 -5.81
N THR A 26 -1.48 2.33 -6.24
CA THR A 26 -0.37 2.96 -5.52
C THR A 26 -0.57 4.47 -5.41
N LEU A 27 -0.96 5.13 -6.51
CA LEU A 27 -1.23 6.56 -6.52
C LEU A 27 -2.40 6.93 -5.60
N ALA A 28 -3.49 6.16 -5.63
CA ALA A 28 -4.64 6.37 -4.77
C ALA A 28 -4.30 6.18 -3.28
N ALA A 29 -3.50 5.16 -2.95
CA ALA A 29 -3.02 4.93 -1.58
C ALA A 29 -2.12 6.08 -1.11
N CYS A 30 -1.15 6.51 -1.93
CA CYS A 30 -0.25 7.61 -1.62
C CYS A 30 -1.02 8.93 -1.41
N ARG A 31 -1.98 9.23 -2.28
CA ARG A 31 -2.86 10.41 -2.15
C ARG A 31 -3.61 10.41 -0.81
N ARG A 32 -4.21 9.28 -0.43
CA ARG A 32 -4.93 9.15 0.85
C ARG A 32 -3.99 9.36 2.04
N ASP A 33 -2.79 8.81 1.99
CA ASP A 33 -1.83 8.93 3.09
C ASP A 33 -1.28 10.35 3.24
N LEU A 34 -1.04 11.06 2.13
CA LEU A 34 -0.63 12.47 2.16
C LEU A 34 -1.77 13.39 2.59
N ALA A 35 -3.00 13.15 2.14
CA ALA A 35 -4.17 13.89 2.58
C ALA A 35 -4.44 13.69 4.09
N GLN A 36 -4.19 12.49 4.62
CA GLN A 36 -4.28 12.26 6.05
C GLN A 36 -3.17 12.97 6.81
N LEU A 37 -1.93 12.97 6.30
CA LEU A 37 -0.84 13.73 6.90
C LEU A 37 -1.18 15.21 6.99
N ALA A 38 -1.71 15.79 5.93
CA ALA A 38 -2.14 17.18 5.90
C ALA A 38 -3.10 17.56 7.06
N LYS A 39 -4.03 16.65 7.38
CA LYS A 39 -4.97 16.83 8.51
C LYS A 39 -4.34 16.66 9.89
N LEU A 40 -3.21 15.97 9.96
CA LEU A 40 -2.52 15.66 11.21
C LEU A 40 -1.45 16.68 11.55
N LEU A 41 -0.90 17.36 10.54
CA LEU A 41 0.07 18.42 10.71
C LEU A 41 -0.57 19.64 11.42
N PRO A 42 0.21 20.35 12.25
CA PRO A 42 -0.28 21.59 12.87
C PRO A 42 -0.42 22.71 11.84
N GLU A 43 -1.36 23.61 12.10
CA GLU A 43 -1.53 24.84 11.33
C GLU A 43 -0.65 25.95 11.96
N HIS A 44 0.56 26.11 11.48
CA HIS A 44 1.47 27.21 11.89
C HIS A 44 2.29 27.71 10.68
N ALA A 45 2.82 28.89 10.82
CA ALA A 45 3.65 29.54 9.80
C ALA A 45 5.12 29.13 9.85
N GLU A 46 5.53 28.40 10.88
CA GLU A 46 6.90 27.94 11.04
C GLU A 46 7.24 26.78 10.09
N PRO A 47 8.52 26.59 9.73
CA PRO A 47 8.94 25.45 8.94
C PRO A 47 8.65 24.13 9.62
N LEU A 48 8.26 23.14 8.82
CA LEU A 48 8.01 21.76 9.27
C LEU A 48 9.25 21.16 9.93
N SER A 49 9.05 20.61 11.09
CA SER A 49 10.06 19.98 11.92
C SER A 49 9.83 18.48 12.10
N ARG A 50 10.86 17.78 12.59
CA ARG A 50 10.72 16.39 13.04
C ARG A 50 9.62 16.22 14.10
N HIS A 51 9.41 17.22 14.94
CA HIS A 51 8.42 17.18 16.01
C HIS A 51 6.99 17.09 15.45
N ASP A 52 6.69 17.80 14.37
CA ASP A 52 5.37 17.80 13.73
C ASP A 52 5.02 16.42 13.17
N PHE A 53 5.99 15.76 12.53
CA PHE A 53 5.81 14.38 12.04
C PHE A 53 5.70 13.36 13.18
N ALA A 54 6.44 13.55 14.27
CA ALA A 54 6.32 12.71 15.45
C ALA A 54 4.96 12.87 16.13
N ALA A 55 4.45 14.10 16.22
CA ALA A 55 3.11 14.39 16.72
C ALA A 55 2.03 13.78 15.83
N ALA A 56 2.18 13.84 14.49
CA ALA A 56 1.28 13.19 13.54
C ALA A 56 1.24 11.67 13.73
N LEU A 57 2.39 11.02 13.91
CA LEU A 57 2.46 9.59 14.22
C LEU A 57 1.78 9.24 15.55
N LYS A 58 1.97 10.07 16.58
CA LYS A 58 1.31 9.89 17.88
C LYS A 58 -0.21 9.99 17.75
N LYS A 59 -0.72 10.97 17.00
CA LYS A 59 -2.15 11.10 16.72
C LYS A 59 -2.70 9.87 15.99
N LEU A 60 -1.96 9.29 15.02
CA LEU A 60 -2.34 8.05 14.35
C LEU A 60 -2.41 6.86 15.32
N SER A 61 -1.43 6.72 16.20
CA SER A 61 -1.44 5.68 17.23
C SER A 61 -2.64 5.82 18.16
N GLN A 62 -2.94 7.02 18.61
CA GLN A 62 -4.09 7.31 19.46
C GLN A 62 -5.45 7.06 18.78
N SER A 63 -5.52 7.19 17.45
CA SER A 63 -6.72 6.86 16.67
C SER A 63 -6.90 5.37 16.40
N GLY A 64 -6.07 4.49 16.96
CA GLY A 64 -6.16 3.05 16.79
C GLY A 64 -5.58 2.52 15.47
N ALA A 65 -4.75 3.31 14.77
CA ALA A 65 -4.10 2.82 13.55
C ALA A 65 -3.14 1.66 13.85
N SER A 66 -3.21 0.58 13.06
CA SER A 66 -2.32 -0.56 13.22
C SER A 66 -0.86 -0.17 12.94
N GLU A 67 0.09 -0.87 13.60
CA GLU A 67 1.53 -0.66 13.42
C GLU A 67 1.96 -0.77 11.95
N ARG A 68 1.39 -1.74 11.21
CA ARG A 68 1.63 -1.92 9.77
C ARG A 68 1.15 -0.71 8.97
N SER A 69 -0.02 -0.16 9.29
CA SER A 69 -0.55 1.04 8.64
C SER A 69 0.31 2.26 8.94
N MET A 70 0.76 2.44 10.19
CA MET A 70 1.66 3.53 10.58
C MET A 70 3.01 3.44 9.86
N ALA A 71 3.61 2.25 9.80
CA ALA A 71 4.87 2.03 9.10
C ALA A 71 4.77 2.35 7.60
N ARG A 72 3.67 1.91 6.95
CA ARG A 72 3.39 2.21 5.53
C ARG A 72 3.25 3.71 5.30
N LYS A 73 2.45 4.40 6.12
CA LYS A 73 2.24 5.86 6.03
C LYS A 73 3.54 6.62 6.23
N LEU A 74 4.32 6.27 7.24
CA LEU A 74 5.63 6.88 7.47
C LEU A 74 6.57 6.69 6.27
N SER A 75 6.52 5.54 5.60
CA SER A 75 7.28 5.31 4.38
C SER A 75 6.87 6.26 3.24
N VAL A 76 5.56 6.51 3.06
CA VAL A 76 5.04 7.48 2.08
C VAL A 76 5.50 8.90 2.44
N TRP A 77 5.39 9.31 3.71
CA TRP A 77 5.80 10.63 4.17
C TRP A 77 7.28 10.89 3.94
N ARG A 78 8.15 9.88 4.21
CA ARG A 78 9.59 9.98 3.95
C ARG A 78 9.89 10.16 2.47
N ARG A 79 9.29 9.34 1.61
CA ARG A 79 9.51 9.44 0.16
C ARG A 79 9.08 10.79 -0.41
N TYR A 80 7.97 11.31 0.08
CA TYR A 80 7.50 12.64 -0.32
C TYR A 80 8.44 13.74 0.18
N ALA A 81 8.88 13.68 1.43
CA ALA A 81 9.86 14.63 1.96
C ALA A 81 11.22 14.53 1.24
N ASP A 82 11.67 13.32 0.89
CA ASP A 82 12.88 13.13 0.06
C ASP A 82 12.72 13.71 -1.35
N TYR A 83 11.52 13.61 -1.94
CA TYR A 83 11.21 14.28 -3.20
C TYR A 83 11.40 15.79 -3.08
N LEU A 84 10.86 16.41 -2.02
CA LEU A 84 10.98 17.84 -1.77
C LEU A 84 12.44 18.28 -1.53
N VAL A 85 13.23 17.48 -0.83
CA VAL A 85 14.67 17.72 -0.63
C VAL A 85 15.41 17.69 -1.98
N ARG A 86 15.15 16.68 -2.81
CA ARG A 86 15.78 16.57 -4.14
C ARG A 86 15.45 17.74 -5.08
N HIS A 87 14.32 18.40 -4.87
CA HIS A 87 13.92 19.58 -5.65
C HIS A 87 14.32 20.91 -4.98
N GLY A 88 15.13 20.86 -3.93
CA GLY A 88 15.61 22.07 -3.24
C GLY A 88 14.52 22.83 -2.47
N LEU A 89 13.40 22.17 -2.16
CA LEU A 89 12.27 22.76 -1.47
C LEU A 89 12.31 22.53 0.06
N LEU A 90 13.12 21.58 0.50
CA LEU A 90 13.47 21.31 1.89
C LEU A 90 14.98 21.12 2.02
N ASP A 91 15.58 21.61 3.09
CA ASP A 91 17.00 21.41 3.38
C ASP A 91 17.29 19.97 3.84
N ALA A 92 16.37 19.38 4.57
CA ALA A 92 16.50 18.03 5.09
C ALA A 92 15.11 17.35 5.24
N ASN A 93 15.09 16.02 5.22
CA ASN A 93 13.87 15.24 5.42
C ASN A 93 13.48 15.20 6.90
N PRO A 94 12.39 15.87 7.34
CA PRO A 94 11.98 15.91 8.74
C PRO A 94 11.46 14.54 9.25
N ALA A 95 10.99 13.66 8.36
CA ALA A 95 10.54 12.32 8.70
C ALA A 95 11.65 11.26 8.67
N GLY A 96 12.84 11.58 8.13
CA GLY A 96 13.90 10.60 7.82
C GLY A 96 14.37 9.81 9.05
N ARG A 97 14.55 10.46 10.19
CA ARG A 97 15.05 9.84 11.44
C ARG A 97 13.95 9.33 12.38
N LEU A 98 12.67 9.39 12.01
CA LEU A 98 11.61 8.81 12.82
C LEU A 98 11.71 7.28 12.74
N LYS A 99 11.47 6.61 13.86
CA LYS A 99 11.40 5.14 13.87
C LYS A 99 9.98 4.68 13.56
N ALA A 100 9.84 3.77 12.60
CA ALA A 100 8.58 3.08 12.40
C ALA A 100 8.32 2.14 13.59
N PRO A 101 7.05 1.83 13.92
CA PRO A 101 6.73 0.76 14.85
C PRO A 101 7.38 -0.55 14.39
N LYS A 102 7.84 -1.35 15.36
CA LYS A 102 8.36 -2.70 15.07
C LYS A 102 7.19 -3.57 14.65
N LEU A 103 7.25 -4.11 13.45
CA LEU A 103 6.26 -5.08 12.98
C LEU A 103 6.66 -6.48 13.48
N PRO A 104 5.72 -7.27 14.05
CA PRO A 104 5.99 -8.66 14.31
C PRO A 104 6.26 -9.38 12.96
N GLN A 105 7.32 -10.17 12.92
CA GLN A 105 7.56 -11.07 11.78
C GLN A 105 6.57 -12.23 11.89
N LEU A 106 5.45 -12.08 11.22
CA LEU A 106 4.51 -13.18 11.06
C LEU A 106 4.99 -14.05 9.91
N LEU A 107 5.29 -15.31 10.19
CA LEU A 107 5.50 -16.30 9.15
C LEU A 107 4.21 -16.47 8.35
N PRO A 108 4.29 -16.58 7.00
CA PRO A 108 3.13 -16.91 6.20
C PRO A 108 2.50 -18.21 6.72
N LYS A 109 1.20 -18.19 6.98
CA LYS A 109 0.46 -19.42 7.25
C LYS A 109 0.22 -20.09 5.90
N ALA A 110 1.04 -21.07 5.57
CA ALA A 110 0.75 -21.95 4.44
C ALA A 110 -0.47 -22.81 4.79
N VAL A 111 -1.33 -23.02 3.81
CA VAL A 111 -2.40 -24.02 3.92
C VAL A 111 -1.79 -25.36 3.52
N ASP A 112 -2.03 -26.40 4.29
CA ASP A 112 -1.56 -27.74 3.96
C ASP A 112 -2.21 -28.21 2.65
N ALA A 113 -1.41 -28.81 1.77
CA ALA A 113 -1.86 -29.21 0.45
C ALA A 113 -2.94 -30.31 0.49
N GLU A 114 -2.80 -31.25 1.41
CA GLU A 114 -3.69 -32.43 1.51
C GLU A 114 -5.16 -32.06 1.83
N PRO A 115 -5.46 -31.23 2.86
CA PRO A 115 -6.83 -30.75 3.09
C PRO A 115 -7.37 -29.90 1.95
N LEU A 116 -6.53 -29.12 1.27
CA LEU A 116 -6.97 -28.26 0.18
C LEU A 116 -7.30 -29.07 -1.08
N ASN A 117 -6.48 -30.06 -1.45
CA ASN A 117 -6.79 -30.98 -2.54
C ASN A 117 -8.06 -31.76 -2.26
N ALA A 118 -8.23 -32.30 -1.04
CA ALA A 118 -9.45 -32.97 -0.65
C ALA A 118 -10.70 -32.08 -0.70
N LEU A 119 -10.55 -30.77 -0.52
CA LEU A 119 -11.62 -29.81 -0.72
C LEU A 119 -12.00 -29.66 -2.20
N PHE A 120 -11.04 -29.56 -3.09
CA PHE A 120 -11.25 -29.47 -4.53
C PHE A 120 -11.89 -30.75 -5.09
N ASP A 121 -11.39 -31.93 -4.68
CA ASP A 121 -11.93 -33.21 -5.11
C ASP A 121 -13.41 -33.44 -4.69
N ARG A 122 -13.84 -32.80 -3.61
CA ARG A 122 -15.21 -32.89 -3.08
C ARG A 122 -16.14 -31.77 -3.52
N ALA A 123 -15.60 -30.76 -4.20
CA ALA A 123 -16.39 -29.61 -4.63
C ALA A 123 -17.50 -30.07 -5.59
N ALA A 124 -18.75 -29.80 -5.21
CA ALA A 124 -19.88 -30.03 -6.10
C ALA A 124 -19.85 -29.01 -7.25
N CYS A 125 -20.07 -29.47 -8.46
CA CYS A 125 -20.14 -28.67 -9.68
C CYS A 125 -21.53 -28.79 -10.28
N ASP A 126 -22.56 -28.34 -9.57
CA ASP A 126 -23.96 -28.53 -9.94
C ASP A 126 -24.43 -27.52 -11.01
N ASN A 127 -23.68 -26.43 -11.20
CA ASN A 127 -23.99 -25.39 -12.16
C ASN A 127 -22.72 -24.77 -12.75
N ALA A 128 -22.88 -23.96 -13.81
CA ALA A 128 -21.75 -23.32 -14.49
C ALA A 128 -20.92 -22.37 -13.60
N LEU A 129 -21.51 -21.78 -12.56
CA LEU A 129 -20.78 -20.90 -11.65
C LEU A 129 -19.87 -21.72 -10.73
N ASP A 130 -20.33 -22.88 -10.25
CA ASP A 130 -19.52 -23.77 -9.41
C ASP A 130 -18.31 -24.29 -10.19
N VAL A 131 -18.51 -24.70 -11.44
CA VAL A 131 -17.42 -25.13 -12.34
C VAL A 131 -16.42 -24.01 -12.55
N ARG A 132 -16.88 -22.79 -12.82
CA ARG A 132 -16.01 -21.60 -12.98
C ARG A 132 -15.22 -21.32 -11.71
N ASP A 133 -15.88 -21.34 -10.57
CA ASP A 133 -15.24 -20.99 -9.30
C ASP A 133 -14.20 -22.04 -8.90
N LEU A 134 -14.49 -23.32 -9.09
CA LEU A 134 -13.53 -24.42 -8.88
C LEU A 134 -12.32 -24.26 -9.80
N ALA A 135 -12.54 -24.08 -11.11
CA ALA A 135 -11.45 -23.86 -12.07
C ALA A 135 -10.58 -22.65 -11.70
N LEU A 136 -11.20 -21.56 -11.23
CA LEU A 136 -10.48 -20.39 -10.77
C LEU A 136 -9.61 -20.69 -9.53
N PHE A 137 -10.14 -21.42 -8.55
CA PHE A 137 -9.40 -21.79 -7.35
C PHE A 137 -8.24 -22.74 -7.67
N GLU A 138 -8.45 -23.73 -8.53
CA GLU A 138 -7.40 -24.64 -8.98
C GLU A 138 -6.30 -23.90 -9.74
N LEU A 139 -6.68 -22.95 -10.61
CA LEU A 139 -5.75 -22.11 -11.34
C LEU A 139 -4.91 -21.24 -10.41
N LEU A 140 -5.55 -20.56 -9.44
CA LEU A 140 -4.86 -19.73 -8.45
C LEU A 140 -3.90 -20.54 -7.59
N TYR A 141 -4.31 -21.74 -7.17
CA TYR A 141 -3.49 -22.60 -6.33
C TYR A 141 -2.35 -23.27 -7.11
N GLY A 142 -2.68 -23.87 -8.25
CA GLY A 142 -1.72 -24.63 -9.06
C GLY A 142 -0.66 -23.75 -9.72
N SER A 143 -1.04 -22.54 -10.16
CA SER A 143 -0.13 -21.60 -10.84
C SER A 143 0.44 -20.51 -9.92
N GLY A 144 -0.06 -20.39 -8.68
CA GLY A 144 0.39 -19.34 -7.75
C GLY A 144 0.07 -17.92 -8.22
N LEU A 145 -0.90 -17.75 -9.10
CA LEU A 145 -1.31 -16.45 -9.63
C LEU A 145 -1.95 -15.59 -8.55
N ARG A 146 -1.72 -14.27 -8.64
CA ARG A 146 -2.51 -13.32 -7.86
C ARG A 146 -3.89 -13.15 -8.49
N VAL A 147 -4.89 -12.81 -7.67
CA VAL A 147 -6.27 -12.58 -8.15
C VAL A 147 -6.33 -11.60 -9.33
N ALA A 148 -5.53 -10.53 -9.30
CA ALA A 148 -5.48 -9.55 -10.37
C ALA A 148 -4.84 -10.12 -11.66
N GLU A 149 -3.90 -11.05 -11.55
CA GLU A 149 -3.28 -11.74 -12.68
C GLU A 149 -4.27 -12.72 -13.28
N ALA A 150 -4.97 -13.50 -12.46
CA ALA A 150 -6.04 -14.39 -12.93
C ALA A 150 -7.19 -13.62 -13.60
N GLN A 151 -7.56 -12.45 -13.09
CA GLN A 151 -8.58 -11.59 -13.70
C GLN A 151 -8.16 -11.04 -15.06
N ALA A 152 -6.86 -10.87 -15.30
CA ALA A 152 -6.32 -10.34 -16.56
C ALA A 152 -6.04 -11.42 -17.60
N LEU A 153 -6.19 -12.72 -17.28
CA LEU A 153 -6.02 -13.81 -18.22
C LEU A 153 -7.06 -13.77 -19.33
N ASP A 154 -6.60 -14.00 -20.55
CA ASP A 154 -7.43 -14.21 -21.73
C ASP A 154 -7.29 -15.67 -22.20
N MET A 155 -8.23 -16.14 -23.03
CA MET A 155 -8.19 -17.49 -23.60
C MET A 155 -6.90 -17.77 -24.40
N ALA A 156 -6.27 -16.73 -24.94
CA ALA A 156 -4.98 -16.84 -25.64
C ALA A 156 -3.80 -17.16 -24.73
N ASP A 157 -3.94 -16.92 -23.42
CA ASP A 157 -2.89 -17.18 -22.41
C ASP A 157 -2.94 -18.62 -21.87
N VAL A 158 -3.99 -19.39 -22.23
CA VAL A 158 -4.21 -20.75 -21.75
C VAL A 158 -3.81 -21.73 -22.85
N LEU A 159 -2.72 -22.48 -22.62
CA LEU A 159 -2.33 -23.59 -23.47
C LEU A 159 -3.05 -24.87 -22.98
N ILE A 160 -3.93 -25.40 -23.79
CA ILE A 160 -4.59 -26.70 -23.55
C ILE A 160 -3.84 -27.73 -24.40
N GLU A 161 -3.04 -28.57 -23.75
CA GLU A 161 -2.38 -29.73 -24.38
C GLU A 161 -3.31 -30.94 -24.44
#